data_bdb7234e9a2f66b589fa4613145cee4b
#
_entry.id   bdb7234e9a2f66b589fa4613145cee4b
#
_cell.length_a   1.000
_cell.length_b   1.000
_cell.length_c   1.000
_cell.angle_alpha   90.00
_cell.angle_beta   90.00
_cell.angle_gamma   90.00
#
_symmetry.space_group_name_H-M   'P 1'
#
loop_
_entity.id
_entity.type
_entity.pdbx_description
1 polymer ?
#
loop_
_entity_poly.entity_id
_entity_poly.type
_entity_poly.pdbx_seq_one_letter_code
_entity_poly.pdbx_strand_id
1 'polypeptide(L)'
;MPKAGILLVEDEPTSREILQYVLSEAGYPVDVSATAAAAHKQLGLISYGLVIADWQLPDGDGIYIADRAFALGAWTLIITGHFSDLPPGTARRHRLLMKPVRPAALLAIVRALIGEPPDSP
;
A
#
# COMPACT_ATOMS: atom_id res chain seq x y z
N MET A 1 -8.65 -16.97 -8.23
CA MET A 1 -8.52 -16.80 -6.77
C MET A 1 -8.49 -15.33 -6.40
N PRO A 2 -9.30 -14.90 -5.46
CA PRO A 2 -9.19 -13.52 -4.99
C PRO A 2 -7.84 -13.30 -4.32
N LYS A 3 -7.24 -12.16 -4.63
CA LYS A 3 -5.97 -11.76 -4.04
C LYS A 3 -6.28 -11.03 -2.74
N ALA A 4 -5.89 -11.59 -1.62
CA ALA A 4 -6.25 -11.06 -0.32
C ALA A 4 -5.12 -10.34 0.40
N GLY A 5 -3.88 -10.56 -0.02
CA GLY A 5 -2.71 -10.03 0.67
C GLY A 5 -2.44 -8.58 0.34
N ILE A 6 -1.83 -7.90 1.30
CA ILE A 6 -1.42 -6.51 1.17
C ILE A 6 0.10 -6.45 1.18
N LEU A 7 0.70 -5.70 0.26
CA LEU A 7 2.09 -5.32 0.35
C LEU A 7 2.16 -3.88 0.85
N LEU A 8 2.83 -3.67 1.98
CA LEU A 8 3.04 -2.36 2.57
C LEU A 8 4.49 -1.94 2.34
N VAL A 9 4.69 -0.83 1.62
CA VAL A 9 6.01 -0.31 1.32
C VAL A 9 6.21 1.00 2.08
N GLU A 10 7.01 0.95 3.13
CA GLU A 10 7.26 2.08 4.01
C GLU A 10 8.67 1.97 4.58
N ASP A 11 9.49 3.00 4.38
CA ASP A 11 10.89 2.96 4.81
C ASP A 11 11.10 3.32 6.28
N GLU A 12 10.21 4.12 6.88
CA GLU A 12 10.36 4.53 8.27
C GLU A 12 9.90 3.39 9.19
N PRO A 13 10.79 2.86 10.07
CA PRO A 13 10.48 1.67 10.86
C PRO A 13 9.25 1.81 11.76
N THR A 14 9.10 2.92 12.46
CA THR A 14 7.98 3.11 13.37
C THR A 14 6.66 3.19 12.60
N SER A 15 6.61 3.95 11.52
CA SER A 15 5.41 4.03 10.67
C SER A 15 5.07 2.67 10.08
N ARG A 16 6.09 1.94 9.61
CA ARG A 16 5.88 0.60 9.04
C ARG A 16 5.28 -0.36 10.07
N GLU A 17 5.82 -0.37 11.28
CA GLU A 17 5.32 -1.24 12.34
C GLU A 17 3.88 -0.89 12.74
N ILE A 18 3.58 0.39 12.87
CA ILE A 18 2.22 0.83 13.24
C ILE A 18 1.21 0.43 12.16
N LEU A 19 1.52 0.71 10.90
CA LEU A 19 0.60 0.41 9.80
C LEU A 19 0.43 -1.10 9.63
N GLN A 20 1.52 -1.85 9.76
CA GLN A 20 1.46 -3.31 9.71
C GLN A 20 0.56 -3.84 10.83
N TYR A 21 0.72 -3.32 12.04
CA TYR A 21 -0.09 -3.72 13.18
C TYR A 21 -1.57 -3.44 12.94
N VAL A 22 -1.90 -2.24 12.48
CA VAL A 22 -3.29 -1.86 12.22
C VAL A 22 -3.94 -2.80 11.21
N LEU A 23 -3.24 -3.10 10.12
CA LEU A 23 -3.78 -3.97 9.08
C LEU A 23 -3.87 -5.42 9.53
N SER A 24 -2.85 -5.90 10.22
CA SER A 24 -2.82 -7.29 10.71
C SER A 24 -3.89 -7.53 11.78
N GLU A 25 -4.07 -6.58 12.69
CA GLU A 25 -5.10 -6.70 13.72
C GLU A 25 -6.51 -6.66 13.14
N ALA A 26 -6.66 -6.02 12.00
CA ALA A 26 -7.95 -6.03 11.29
C ALA A 26 -8.20 -7.35 10.55
N GLY A 27 -7.19 -8.23 10.46
CA GLY A 27 -7.34 -9.55 9.85
C GLY A 27 -6.75 -9.70 8.45
N TYR A 28 -6.08 -8.68 7.92
CA TYR A 28 -5.50 -8.77 6.59
C TYR A 28 -4.09 -9.39 6.64
N PRO A 29 -3.77 -10.30 5.71
CA PRO A 29 -2.39 -10.74 5.53
C PRO A 29 -1.55 -9.59 4.98
N VAL A 30 -0.41 -9.30 5.60
CA VAL A 30 0.43 -8.15 5.23
C VAL A 30 1.88 -8.58 5.12
N ASP A 31 2.49 -8.30 3.97
CA ASP A 31 3.93 -8.35 3.80
C ASP A 31 4.45 -6.91 3.80
N VAL A 32 5.66 -6.70 4.29
CA VAL A 32 6.26 -5.37 4.34
C VAL A 32 7.55 -5.32 3.52
N SER A 33 7.81 -4.16 2.95
CA SER A 33 9.08 -3.84 2.29
C SER A 33 9.52 -2.46 2.75
N ALA A 34 10.82 -2.32 3.03
CA ALA A 34 11.38 -1.05 3.49
C ALA A 34 11.96 -0.20 2.37
N THR A 35 12.10 -0.76 1.18
CA THR A 35 12.73 -0.11 0.03
C THR A 35 11.96 -0.40 -1.25
N ALA A 36 12.20 0.42 -2.27
CA ALA A 36 11.61 0.18 -3.58
C ALA A 36 12.14 -1.14 -4.18
N ALA A 37 13.43 -1.42 -4.02
CA ALA A 37 14.02 -2.65 -4.54
C ALA A 37 13.35 -3.89 -3.94
N ALA A 38 13.13 -3.90 -2.62
CA ALA A 38 12.47 -5.01 -1.94
C ALA A 38 11.02 -5.16 -2.42
N ALA A 39 10.33 -4.04 -2.62
CA ALA A 39 8.95 -4.06 -3.11
C ALA A 39 8.85 -4.64 -4.51
N HIS A 40 9.74 -4.24 -5.40
CA HIS A 40 9.76 -4.78 -6.77
C HIS A 40 10.03 -6.28 -6.79
N LYS A 41 10.92 -6.74 -5.92
CA LYS A 41 11.18 -8.16 -5.79
C LYS A 41 9.94 -8.92 -5.35
N GLN A 42 9.24 -8.41 -4.35
CA GLN A 42 7.99 -9.03 -3.87
C GLN A 42 6.92 -9.06 -4.96
N LEU A 43 6.79 -7.98 -5.74
CA LEU A 43 5.82 -7.93 -6.82
C LEU A 43 6.11 -8.96 -7.92
N GLY A 44 7.36 -9.34 -8.09
CA GLY A 44 7.73 -10.38 -9.03
C GLY A 44 7.48 -11.80 -8.53
N LEU A 45 7.27 -11.98 -7.23
CA LEU A 45 7.11 -13.29 -6.61
C LEU A 45 5.68 -13.59 -6.18
N ILE A 46 4.95 -12.57 -5.74
CA ILE A 46 3.65 -12.74 -5.10
C ILE A 46 2.62 -11.83 -5.74
N SER A 47 1.41 -12.35 -5.94
CA SER A 47 0.26 -11.54 -6.38
C SER A 47 -0.44 -10.97 -5.16
N TYR A 48 -0.52 -9.65 -5.09
CA TYR A 48 -1.20 -8.95 -4.01
C TYR A 48 -2.55 -8.41 -4.46
N GLY A 49 -3.49 -8.31 -3.54
CA GLY A 49 -4.76 -7.65 -3.80
C GLY A 49 -4.64 -6.14 -3.70
N LEU A 50 -3.74 -5.67 -2.83
CA LEU A 50 -3.54 -4.25 -2.59
C LEU A 50 -2.07 -3.98 -2.33
N VAL A 51 -1.55 -2.91 -2.91
CA VAL A 51 -0.21 -2.39 -2.60
C VAL A 51 -0.38 -0.98 -2.02
N ILE A 52 0.14 -0.80 -0.82
CA ILE A 52 0.17 0.50 -0.14
C ILE A 52 1.61 0.97 -0.15
N ALA A 53 1.89 2.10 -0.76
CA ALA A 53 3.25 2.59 -0.89
C ALA A 53 3.37 4.05 -0.47
N ASP A 54 4.41 4.34 0.31
CA ASP A 54 4.83 5.71 0.54
C ASP A 54 5.33 6.29 -0.78
N TRP A 55 5.01 7.54 -1.06
CA TRP A 55 5.45 8.15 -2.32
C TRP A 55 6.96 8.23 -2.41
N GLN A 56 7.60 8.76 -1.37
CA GLN A 56 9.04 9.00 -1.37
C GLN A 56 9.74 7.90 -0.58
N LEU A 57 10.58 7.14 -1.27
CA LEU A 57 11.38 6.07 -0.69
C LEU A 57 12.86 6.41 -0.90
N PRO A 58 13.76 5.89 -0.05
CA PRO A 58 15.18 6.24 -0.16
C PRO A 58 15.81 5.83 -1.49
N ASP A 59 15.30 4.78 -2.13
CA ASP A 59 15.86 4.24 -3.36
C ASP A 59 14.88 4.29 -4.54
N GLY A 60 13.78 5.06 -4.43
CA GLY A 60 12.84 5.11 -5.54
C GLY A 60 11.55 5.85 -5.22
N ASP A 61 10.59 5.67 -6.08
CA ASP A 61 9.33 6.39 -6.11
C ASP A 61 8.17 5.41 -5.95
N GLY A 62 7.35 5.65 -4.94
CA GLY A 62 6.18 4.80 -4.67
C GLY A 62 5.15 4.81 -5.79
N ILE A 63 5.08 5.88 -6.58
CA ILE A 63 4.17 5.92 -7.74
C ILE A 63 4.59 4.88 -8.77
N TYR A 64 5.88 4.72 -8.99
CA TYR A 64 6.37 3.71 -9.93
C TYR A 64 6.02 2.30 -9.45
N ILE A 65 6.13 2.05 -8.15
CA ILE A 65 5.72 0.78 -7.56
C ILE A 65 4.22 0.56 -7.76
N ALA A 66 3.42 1.59 -7.47
CA ALA A 66 1.97 1.50 -7.62
C ALA A 66 1.55 1.29 -9.08
N ASP A 67 2.20 1.96 -10.02
CA ASP A 67 1.92 1.75 -11.45
C ASP A 67 2.18 0.31 -11.85
N ARG A 68 3.29 -0.27 -11.42
CA ARG A 68 3.60 -1.67 -11.69
C ARG A 68 2.59 -2.60 -11.03
N ALA A 69 2.25 -2.34 -9.76
CA ALA A 69 1.29 -3.14 -9.03
C ALA A 69 -0.08 -3.13 -9.72
N PHE A 70 -0.51 -1.96 -10.17
CA PHE A 70 -1.78 -1.81 -10.88
C PHE A 70 -1.77 -2.62 -12.18
N ALA A 71 -0.67 -2.57 -12.92
CA ALA A 71 -0.52 -3.35 -14.15
C ALA A 71 -0.56 -4.86 -13.87
N LEU A 72 -0.16 -5.29 -12.66
CA LEU A 72 -0.22 -6.68 -12.24
C LEU A 72 -1.57 -7.09 -11.65
N GLY A 73 -2.54 -6.16 -11.62
CA GLY A 73 -3.89 -6.46 -11.17
C GLY A 73 -4.20 -6.13 -9.72
N ALA A 74 -3.30 -5.46 -9.01
CA ALA A 74 -3.54 -5.05 -7.63
C ALA A 74 -4.23 -3.70 -7.58
N TRP A 75 -5.04 -3.47 -6.55
CA TRP A 75 -5.46 -2.13 -6.18
C TRP A 75 -4.27 -1.40 -5.55
N THR A 76 -4.31 -0.07 -5.58
CA THR A 76 -3.16 0.72 -5.14
C THR A 76 -3.59 1.87 -4.25
N LEU A 77 -2.77 2.16 -3.24
CA LEU A 77 -2.95 3.29 -2.34
C LEU A 77 -1.58 3.94 -2.12
N ILE A 78 -1.47 5.23 -2.41
CA ILE A 78 -0.25 5.98 -2.18
C ILE A 78 -0.44 6.86 -0.95
N ILE A 79 0.52 6.79 -0.05
CA ILE A 79 0.54 7.60 1.17
C ILE A 79 1.56 8.72 0.98
N THR A 80 1.17 9.96 1.24
CA THR A 80 2.07 11.10 1.08
C THR A 80 1.67 12.24 2.01
N GLY A 81 2.64 13.04 2.42
CA GLY A 81 2.40 14.30 3.13
C GLY A 81 2.28 15.51 2.20
N HIS A 82 2.44 15.31 0.88
CA HIS A 82 2.58 16.41 -0.07
C HIS A 82 1.75 16.18 -1.33
N PHE A 83 0.42 16.26 -1.21
CA PHE A 83 -0.47 16.06 -2.35
C PHE A 83 -0.18 17.01 -3.51
N SER A 84 0.13 18.27 -3.20
CA SER A 84 0.38 19.28 -4.23
C SER A 84 1.63 19.01 -5.07
N ASP A 85 2.54 18.20 -4.55
CA ASP A 85 3.78 17.89 -5.24
C ASP A 85 3.69 16.65 -6.13
N LEU A 86 2.57 15.91 -6.05
CA LEU A 86 2.40 14.69 -6.86
C LEU A 86 2.32 15.02 -8.34
N PRO A 87 2.89 14.17 -9.20
CA PRO A 87 2.77 14.35 -10.64
C PRO A 87 1.30 14.37 -11.11
N PRO A 88 0.99 15.13 -12.16
CA PRO A 88 -0.36 15.16 -12.70
C PRO A 88 -0.85 13.75 -13.07
N GLY A 89 -2.11 13.49 -12.80
CA GLY A 89 -2.73 12.21 -13.14
C GLY A 89 -2.59 11.11 -12.09
N THR A 90 -1.80 11.33 -11.04
CA THR A 90 -1.60 10.31 -9.99
C THR A 90 -2.92 9.92 -9.33
N ALA A 91 -3.74 10.91 -8.96
CA ALA A 91 -5.02 10.65 -8.30
C ALA A 91 -6.04 9.93 -9.19
N ARG A 92 -5.84 9.94 -10.50
CA ARG A 92 -6.73 9.21 -11.43
C ARG A 92 -6.40 7.72 -11.47
N ARG A 93 -5.13 7.38 -11.22
CA ARG A 93 -4.65 6.01 -11.30
C ARG A 93 -4.66 5.30 -9.96
N HIS A 94 -4.44 6.06 -8.88
CA HIS A 94 -4.22 5.49 -7.55
C HIS A 94 -5.03 6.23 -6.51
N ARG A 95 -5.48 5.52 -5.50
CA ARG A 95 -6.06 6.13 -4.33
C ARG A 95 -4.95 6.82 -3.53
N LEU A 96 -5.28 7.96 -2.92
CA LEU A 96 -4.30 8.74 -2.15
C LEU A 96 -4.78 8.86 -0.70
N LEU A 97 -3.82 8.86 0.23
CA LEU A 97 -4.08 9.11 1.64
C LEU A 97 -2.98 10.00 2.18
N MET A 98 -3.38 11.11 2.81
CA MET A 98 -2.44 12.08 3.34
C MET A 98 -1.95 11.68 4.72
N LYS A 99 -0.67 11.88 4.98
CA LYS A 99 -0.09 11.77 6.31
C LYS A 99 -0.51 12.96 7.17
N PRO A 100 -0.70 12.77 8.47
CA PRO A 100 -0.55 11.53 9.24
C PRO A 100 -1.70 10.57 9.00
N VAL A 101 -1.39 9.28 8.93
CA VAL A 101 -2.38 8.25 8.61
C VAL A 101 -3.16 7.89 9.87
N ARG A 102 -4.47 8.07 9.80
CA ARG A 102 -5.37 7.63 10.88
C ARG A 102 -5.79 6.19 10.63
N PRO A 103 -5.70 5.32 11.63
CA PRO A 103 -6.08 3.90 11.45
C PRO A 103 -7.47 3.69 10.87
N ALA A 104 -8.47 4.43 11.35
CA ALA A 104 -9.83 4.29 10.84
C ALA A 104 -9.95 4.69 9.37
N ALA A 105 -9.25 5.74 8.96
CA ALA A 105 -9.25 6.18 7.56
C ALA A 105 -8.57 5.15 6.66
N LEU A 106 -7.44 4.61 7.10
CA LEU A 106 -6.74 3.57 6.36
C LEU A 106 -7.62 2.34 6.18
N LEU A 107 -8.22 1.85 7.26
CA LEU A 107 -9.05 0.65 7.19
C LEU A 107 -10.30 0.85 6.33
N ALA A 108 -10.89 2.05 6.35
CA ALA A 108 -12.04 2.34 5.50
C ALA A 108 -11.66 2.24 4.01
N ILE A 109 -10.50 2.78 3.64
CA ILE A 109 -10.03 2.71 2.26
C ILE A 109 -9.71 1.26 1.87
N VAL A 110 -9.02 0.53 2.74
CA VAL A 110 -8.67 -0.86 2.48
C VAL A 110 -9.92 -1.70 2.24
N ARG A 111 -10.93 -1.56 3.11
CA ARG A 111 -12.20 -2.27 2.93
C ARG A 111 -12.91 -1.90 1.64
N ALA A 112 -12.86 -0.62 1.27
CA ALA A 112 -13.47 -0.17 0.03
C ALA A 112 -12.78 -0.77 -1.20
N LEU A 113 -11.48 -0.97 -1.14
CA LEU A 113 -10.71 -1.48 -2.28
C LEU A 113 -10.71 -3.00 -2.38
N ILE A 114 -10.52 -3.71 -1.28
CA ILE A 114 -10.37 -5.17 -1.31
C ILE A 114 -11.37 -5.93 -0.45
N GLY A 115 -12.32 -5.24 0.16
CA GLY A 115 -13.34 -5.88 0.98
C GLY A 115 -12.86 -6.27 2.36
N GLU A 116 -13.68 -7.04 3.07
CA GLU A 116 -13.35 -7.52 4.40
C GLU A 116 -12.20 -8.50 4.37
N PRO A 117 -11.49 -8.69 5.50
CA PRO A 117 -10.38 -9.66 5.55
C PRO A 117 -10.86 -11.06 5.17
N PRO A 118 -9.99 -11.85 4.51
CA PRO A 118 -10.40 -13.16 3.97
C PRO A 118 -10.73 -14.19 5.03
N ASP A 119 -10.21 -14.02 6.22
CA ASP A 119 -10.35 -15.02 7.28
C ASP A 119 -11.19 -14.47 8.42
N SER A 120 -12.42 -14.16 8.10
CA SER A 120 -13.41 -13.80 9.10
C SER A 120 -14.03 -15.09 9.60
N PRO A 121 -13.69 -15.51 10.81
CA PRO A 121 -14.35 -16.70 11.35
C PRO A 121 -15.84 -16.48 11.55
#